data_c6eedcf25bdc9d9e174140a3995ae8ae
#
_entry.id   c6eedcf25bdc9d9e174140a3995ae8ae
#
_cell.length_a   1.000
_cell.length_b   1.000
_cell.length_c   1.000
_cell.angle_alpha   90.00
_cell.angle_beta   90.00
_cell.angle_gamma   90.00
#
_symmetry.space_group_name_H-M   'P 1'
#
loop_
_entity.id
_entity.type
_entity.pdbx_description
1 polymer ?
#
loop_
_entity_poly.entity_id
_entity_poly.type
_entity_poly.pdbx_seq_one_letter_code
_entity_poly.pdbx_strand_id
1 'polypeptide(L)'
;MKDWIAAFIRSKSISSNSQKSYTYDLQQFMEVTQGQVNQQTLLTYQQTLLTLKPAAQKRKLSAVNQFLYFLYEEGQLERFYKLKALTSPATIKQRPQVEDLSPLWTETAFLDGQTIALLIGFLGLTPSEIAELTVDDLNLDFQVLTVQKGQTKRVLDIPKEILPYLENRLTGVYLFDKKGQTYSRQWFFNRLTEFVSSIGRSDWTAQKLREQYILGQIKQGKSLDQLVKQLGLKSSMSLEKYK
;
A
#
# COMPACT_ATOMS: atom_id res chain seq x y z
N MET A 1 24.77 20.04 -9.40
CA MET A 1 24.18 18.81 -8.89
C MET A 1 22.64 18.84 -8.76
N LYS A 2 21.98 19.97 -8.46
CA LYS A 2 20.49 20.03 -8.45
C LYS A 2 19.86 19.65 -9.80
N ASP A 3 20.48 20.04 -10.90
CA ASP A 3 20.01 19.70 -12.26
C ASP A 3 20.04 18.19 -12.55
N TRP A 4 20.96 17.47 -11.92
CA TRP A 4 21.08 16.02 -12.05
C TRP A 4 19.94 15.26 -11.36
N ILE A 5 19.33 15.81 -10.30
CA ILE A 5 18.12 15.21 -9.69
C ILE A 5 16.99 15.22 -10.71
N ALA A 6 16.77 16.34 -11.41
CA ALA A 6 15.72 16.44 -12.41
C ALA A 6 15.99 15.50 -13.60
N ALA A 7 17.24 15.38 -14.06
CA ALA A 7 17.63 14.44 -15.11
C ALA A 7 17.40 12.99 -14.67
N PHE A 8 17.83 12.61 -13.49
CA PHE A 8 17.57 11.29 -12.91
C PHE A 8 16.08 10.96 -12.81
N ILE A 9 15.26 11.89 -12.31
CA ILE A 9 13.80 11.64 -12.21
C ILE A 9 13.17 11.45 -13.58
N ARG A 10 13.59 12.21 -14.61
CA ARG A 10 13.11 12.05 -15.99
C ARG A 10 13.53 10.72 -16.60
N SER A 11 14.70 10.19 -16.25
CA SER A 11 15.18 8.89 -16.76
C SER A 11 14.39 7.70 -16.18
N LYS A 12 13.55 7.92 -15.14
CA LYS A 12 12.80 6.85 -14.46
C LYS A 12 11.36 6.77 -14.94
N SER A 13 10.92 5.57 -15.28
CA SER A 13 9.50 5.28 -15.55
C SER A 13 8.79 4.95 -14.21
N ILE A 14 8.52 5.98 -13.40
CA ILE A 14 7.89 5.86 -12.09
C ILE A 14 6.67 6.77 -11.95
N SER A 15 5.75 6.42 -11.04
CA SER A 15 4.55 7.20 -10.78
C SER A 15 4.88 8.61 -10.25
N SER A 16 3.97 9.58 -10.47
CA SER A 16 4.11 10.96 -9.97
C SER A 16 4.39 11.01 -8.45
N ASN A 17 3.75 10.15 -7.65
CA ASN A 17 3.99 10.08 -6.21
C ASN A 17 5.41 9.57 -5.89
N SER A 18 5.91 8.60 -6.65
CA SER A 18 7.29 8.12 -6.52
C SER A 18 8.28 9.19 -6.92
N GLN A 19 8.01 9.96 -7.99
CA GLN A 19 8.84 11.08 -8.42
C GLN A 19 8.96 12.12 -7.30
N LYS A 20 7.85 12.56 -6.73
CA LYS A 20 7.84 13.50 -5.59
C LYS A 20 8.65 12.99 -4.41
N SER A 21 8.46 11.71 -4.04
CA SER A 21 9.18 11.10 -2.92
C SER A 21 10.68 11.02 -3.16
N TYR A 22 11.09 10.62 -4.37
CA TYR A 22 12.51 10.55 -4.74
C TYR A 22 13.13 11.95 -4.79
N THR A 23 12.45 12.91 -5.39
CA THR A 23 12.92 14.30 -5.42
C THR A 23 13.19 14.82 -4.01
N TYR A 24 12.23 14.63 -3.09
CA TYR A 24 12.38 15.05 -1.70
C TYR A 24 13.56 14.35 -1.00
N ASP A 25 13.69 13.02 -1.16
CA ASP A 25 14.77 12.26 -0.56
C ASP A 25 16.15 12.68 -1.08
N LEU A 26 16.24 12.94 -2.38
CA LEU A 26 17.49 13.38 -3.02
C LEU A 26 17.85 14.83 -2.68
N GLN A 27 16.85 15.71 -2.52
CA GLN A 27 17.10 17.06 -2.03
C GLN A 27 17.70 17.04 -0.62
N GLN A 28 17.12 16.24 0.30
CA GLN A 28 17.72 16.08 1.63
C GLN A 28 19.13 15.47 1.60
N PHE A 29 19.37 14.50 0.72
CA PHE A 29 20.70 13.95 0.51
C PHE A 29 21.70 15.04 0.09
N MET A 30 21.32 15.89 -0.85
CA MET A 30 22.14 17.00 -1.32
C MET A 30 22.39 18.06 -0.25
N GLU A 31 21.40 18.36 0.59
CA GLU A 31 21.56 19.28 1.73
C GLU A 31 22.59 18.76 2.73
N VAL A 32 22.47 17.49 3.14
CA VAL A 32 23.38 16.87 4.11
C VAL A 32 24.81 16.76 3.54
N THR A 33 24.95 16.41 2.27
CA THR A 33 26.26 16.23 1.63
C THR A 33 26.83 17.53 1.05
N GLN A 34 26.08 18.63 1.13
CA GLN A 34 26.43 19.92 0.51
C GLN A 34 26.79 19.79 -0.99
N GLY A 35 26.17 18.84 -1.66
CA GLY A 35 26.44 18.56 -3.06
C GLY A 35 27.75 17.81 -3.35
N GLN A 36 28.49 17.39 -2.36
CA GLN A 36 29.72 16.63 -2.51
C GLN A 36 29.50 15.14 -2.24
N VAL A 37 29.97 14.29 -3.14
CA VAL A 37 29.89 12.82 -2.99
C VAL A 37 31.28 12.27 -2.75
N ASN A 38 31.59 12.02 -1.49
CA ASN A 38 32.81 11.36 -1.04
C ASN A 38 32.51 10.48 0.18
N GLN A 39 33.49 9.70 0.61
CA GLN A 39 33.29 8.74 1.70
C GLN A 39 32.80 9.41 3.00
N GLN A 40 33.35 10.60 3.33
CA GLN A 40 33.00 11.33 4.54
C GLN A 40 31.56 11.84 4.52
N THR A 41 31.14 12.49 3.43
CA THR A 41 29.78 13.04 3.29
C THR A 41 28.74 11.92 3.25
N LEU A 42 29.07 10.78 2.64
CA LEU A 42 28.21 9.61 2.60
C LEU A 42 28.04 8.97 3.99
N LEU A 43 29.08 8.91 4.80
CA LEU A 43 28.98 8.46 6.19
C LEU A 43 28.11 9.41 7.02
N THR A 44 28.30 10.72 6.88
CA THR A 44 27.45 11.72 7.54
C THR A 44 25.98 11.53 7.17
N TYR A 45 25.67 11.35 5.88
CA TYR A 45 24.30 11.08 5.45
C TYR A 45 23.75 9.77 6.05
N GLN A 46 24.52 8.69 6.07
CA GLN A 46 24.10 7.43 6.69
C GLN A 46 23.76 7.60 8.17
N GLN A 47 24.52 8.40 8.90
CA GLN A 47 24.24 8.69 10.32
C GLN A 47 22.90 9.39 10.51
N THR A 48 22.51 10.31 9.62
CA THR A 48 21.20 10.97 9.69
C THR A 48 20.03 10.01 9.50
N LEU A 49 20.26 8.87 8.84
CA LEU A 49 19.21 7.88 8.63
C LEU A 49 18.91 7.04 9.88
N LEU A 50 19.82 6.97 10.86
CA LEU A 50 19.67 6.14 12.06
C LEU A 50 18.44 6.53 12.91
N THR A 51 18.06 7.80 12.89
CA THR A 51 16.89 8.31 13.63
C THR A 51 15.54 7.96 12.97
N LEU A 52 15.58 7.45 11.75
CA LEU A 52 14.36 7.16 10.98
C LEU A 52 13.85 5.74 11.21
N LYS A 53 12.56 5.54 10.98
CA LYS A 53 11.96 4.19 10.95
C LYS A 53 12.58 3.34 9.83
N PRO A 54 12.76 2.01 10.02
CA PRO A 54 13.44 1.13 9.04
C PRO A 54 12.91 1.22 7.61
N ALA A 55 11.60 1.36 7.44
CA ALA A 55 10.99 1.52 6.12
C ALA A 55 11.41 2.82 5.42
N ALA A 56 11.53 3.92 6.17
CA ALA A 56 11.99 5.21 5.65
C ALA A 56 13.48 5.16 5.29
N GLN A 57 14.31 4.54 6.14
CA GLN A 57 15.73 4.30 5.83
C GLN A 57 15.88 3.53 4.51
N LYS A 58 15.18 2.40 4.38
CA LYS A 58 15.25 1.56 3.18
C LYS A 58 14.84 2.34 1.92
N ARG A 59 13.78 3.14 1.99
CA ARG A 59 13.32 3.96 0.86
C ARG A 59 14.36 4.99 0.47
N LYS A 60 14.91 5.75 1.43
CA LYS A 60 15.93 6.77 1.19
C LYS A 60 17.22 6.19 0.63
N LEU A 61 17.70 5.07 1.20
CA LEU A 61 18.87 4.36 0.69
C LEU A 61 18.67 3.87 -0.74
N SER A 62 17.46 3.37 -1.06
CA SER A 62 17.13 2.95 -2.42
C SER A 62 17.17 4.11 -3.41
N ALA A 63 16.58 5.25 -3.06
CA ALA A 63 16.58 6.44 -3.90
C ALA A 63 18.00 6.96 -4.14
N VAL A 64 18.80 7.11 -3.06
CA VAL A 64 20.16 7.62 -3.14
C VAL A 64 21.10 6.67 -3.89
N ASN A 65 21.02 5.35 -3.63
CA ASN A 65 21.87 4.39 -4.35
C ASN A 65 21.58 4.37 -5.86
N GLN A 66 20.31 4.48 -6.26
CA GLN A 66 19.95 4.58 -7.67
C GLN A 66 20.45 5.89 -8.30
N PHE A 67 20.44 6.98 -7.54
CA PHE A 67 20.97 8.27 -7.99
C PHE A 67 22.49 8.27 -8.09
N LEU A 68 23.21 7.68 -7.12
CA LEU A 68 24.66 7.51 -7.16
C LEU A 68 25.09 6.65 -8.34
N TYR A 69 24.32 5.59 -8.65
CA TYR A 69 24.57 4.77 -9.83
C TYR A 69 24.38 5.57 -11.12
N PHE A 70 23.30 6.32 -11.22
CA PHE A 70 23.05 7.21 -12.36
C PHE A 70 24.17 8.24 -12.53
N LEU A 71 24.62 8.91 -11.47
CA LEU A 71 25.72 9.86 -11.54
C LEU A 71 27.03 9.21 -11.99
N TYR A 72 27.28 7.97 -11.59
CA TYR A 72 28.45 7.21 -12.04
C TYR A 72 28.39 6.89 -13.53
N GLU A 73 27.24 6.44 -14.03
CA GLU A 73 27.05 6.17 -15.47
C GLU A 73 27.15 7.43 -16.32
N GLU A 74 26.72 8.59 -15.81
CA GLU A 74 26.85 9.89 -16.49
C GLU A 74 28.26 10.52 -16.34
N GLY A 75 29.23 9.80 -15.78
CA GLY A 75 30.61 10.26 -15.62
C GLY A 75 30.80 11.39 -14.61
N GLN A 76 29.81 11.63 -13.74
CA GLN A 76 29.86 12.67 -12.72
C GLN A 76 30.58 12.22 -11.43
N LEU A 77 30.85 10.93 -11.30
CA LEU A 77 31.59 10.32 -10.20
C LEU A 77 32.72 9.46 -10.75
N GLU A 78 33.93 9.64 -10.24
CA GLU A 78 35.13 8.85 -10.63
C GLU A 78 35.02 7.38 -10.25
N ARG A 79 34.20 7.06 -9.23
CA ARG A 79 33.95 5.69 -8.77
C ARG A 79 32.53 5.48 -8.31
N PHE A 80 32.09 4.22 -8.36
CA PHE A 80 30.78 3.84 -7.87
C PHE A 80 30.74 3.79 -6.34
N TYR A 81 29.74 4.45 -5.76
CA TYR A 81 29.44 4.41 -4.35
C TYR A 81 28.11 3.71 -4.11
N LYS A 82 28.06 2.87 -3.07
CA LYS A 82 26.84 2.20 -2.61
C LYS A 82 26.71 2.28 -1.10
N LEU A 83 25.65 2.92 -0.64
CA LEU A 83 25.32 2.98 0.77
C LEU A 83 24.66 1.66 1.21
N LYS A 84 25.12 1.08 2.31
CA LYS A 84 24.52 -0.08 2.96
C LYS A 84 23.63 0.39 4.10
N ALA A 85 22.55 -0.34 4.39
CA ALA A 85 21.79 -0.10 5.62
C ALA A 85 22.72 -0.29 6.82
N LEU A 86 22.78 0.70 7.70
CA LEU A 86 23.37 0.49 9.00
C LEU A 86 22.39 -0.40 9.76
N THR A 87 22.79 -1.65 10.03
CA THR A 87 21.93 -2.68 10.55
C THR A 87 21.34 -2.29 11.90
N SER A 88 20.03 -2.02 11.94
CA SER A 88 19.25 -2.32 13.14
C SER A 88 19.14 -3.85 13.25
N PRO A 89 19.23 -4.43 14.44
CA PRO A 89 19.02 -5.86 14.62
C PRO A 89 17.68 -6.23 13.97
N ALA A 90 17.71 -7.27 13.13
CA ALA A 90 16.52 -7.74 12.45
C ALA A 90 15.48 -8.08 13.52
N THR A 91 14.43 -7.28 13.62
CA THR A 91 13.27 -7.63 14.40
C THR A 91 12.75 -8.93 13.80
N ILE A 92 12.81 -10.02 14.55
CA ILE A 92 12.25 -11.32 14.17
C ILE A 92 10.79 -11.05 13.86
N LYS A 93 10.43 -10.94 12.60
CA LYS A 93 9.04 -10.81 12.19
C LYS A 93 8.37 -12.12 12.55
N GLN A 94 7.55 -12.11 13.58
CA GLN A 94 6.67 -13.22 13.87
C GLN A 94 5.86 -13.51 12.60
N ARG A 95 5.68 -14.80 12.29
CA ARG A 95 4.82 -15.18 11.16
C ARG A 95 3.43 -14.64 11.44
N PRO A 96 2.82 -13.95 10.47
CA PRO A 96 1.48 -13.41 10.66
C PRO A 96 0.53 -14.58 10.93
N GLN A 97 -0.28 -14.45 11.97
CA GLN A 97 -1.29 -15.44 12.36
C GLN A 97 -2.66 -14.96 11.91
N VAL A 98 -3.55 -15.93 11.66
CA VAL A 98 -4.97 -15.63 11.39
C VAL A 98 -5.60 -15.12 12.68
N GLU A 99 -6.15 -13.91 12.61
CA GLU A 99 -6.91 -13.30 13.70
C GLU A 99 -8.40 -13.52 13.51
N ASP A 100 -9.16 -13.50 14.60
CA ASP A 100 -10.61 -13.49 14.55
C ASP A 100 -11.12 -12.13 14.08
N LEU A 101 -11.88 -12.12 12.98
CA LEU A 101 -12.48 -10.93 12.41
C LEU A 101 -13.95 -10.71 12.87
N SER A 102 -14.44 -11.52 13.80
CA SER A 102 -15.82 -11.36 14.35
C SER A 102 -16.11 -9.95 14.90
N PRO A 103 -15.14 -9.18 15.47
CA PRO A 103 -15.40 -7.81 15.89
C PRO A 103 -15.83 -6.86 14.75
N LEU A 104 -15.56 -7.19 13.48
CA LEU A 104 -16.03 -6.38 12.34
C LEU A 104 -17.56 -6.35 12.21
N TRP A 105 -18.27 -7.30 12.80
CA TRP A 105 -19.73 -7.41 12.77
C TRP A 105 -20.42 -6.69 13.96
N THR A 106 -19.65 -6.04 14.83
CA THR A 106 -20.19 -5.30 15.98
C THR A 106 -21.06 -4.14 15.49
N GLU A 107 -22.27 -4.02 16.06
CA GLU A 107 -23.16 -2.90 15.79
C GLU A 107 -22.45 -1.56 16.09
N THR A 108 -22.59 -0.60 15.19
CA THR A 108 -21.85 0.67 15.26
C THR A 108 -22.58 1.80 14.53
N ALA A 109 -22.31 3.02 14.96
CA ALA A 109 -22.71 4.23 14.21
C ALA A 109 -21.74 4.54 13.04
N PHE A 110 -20.58 3.88 12.96
CA PHE A 110 -19.56 4.12 11.93
C PHE A 110 -19.75 3.21 10.70
N LEU A 111 -20.93 3.23 10.10
CA LEU A 111 -21.36 2.30 9.03
C LEU A 111 -20.44 2.34 7.80
N ASP A 112 -19.92 3.51 7.41
CA ASP A 112 -18.98 3.60 6.29
C ASP A 112 -17.67 2.86 6.57
N GLY A 113 -17.12 3.09 7.76
CA GLY A 113 -15.88 2.43 8.19
C GLY A 113 -16.05 0.91 8.31
N GLN A 114 -17.20 0.47 8.83
CA GLN A 114 -17.54 -0.95 8.92
C GLN A 114 -17.63 -1.58 7.54
N THR A 115 -18.37 -0.99 6.61
CA THR A 115 -18.49 -1.51 5.23
C THR A 115 -17.11 -1.59 4.55
N ILE A 116 -16.27 -0.55 4.70
CA ILE A 116 -14.89 -0.56 4.17
C ILE A 116 -14.09 -1.73 4.79
N ALA A 117 -14.17 -1.92 6.11
CA ALA A 117 -13.46 -3.00 6.80
C ALA A 117 -13.90 -4.39 6.33
N LEU A 118 -15.22 -4.60 6.14
CA LEU A 118 -15.80 -5.85 5.65
C LEU A 118 -15.33 -6.14 4.21
N LEU A 119 -15.38 -5.16 3.32
CA LEU A 119 -14.90 -5.30 1.94
C LEU A 119 -13.41 -5.65 1.87
N ILE A 120 -12.59 -5.10 2.76
CA ILE A 120 -11.16 -5.44 2.83
C ILE A 120 -10.96 -6.83 3.45
N GLY A 121 -11.58 -7.10 4.60
CA GLY A 121 -11.35 -8.31 5.40
C GLY A 121 -11.92 -9.58 4.79
N PHE A 122 -12.99 -9.49 3.99
CA PHE A 122 -13.68 -10.65 3.43
C PHE A 122 -13.63 -10.77 1.91
N LEU A 123 -13.34 -9.66 1.18
CA LEU A 123 -13.18 -9.69 -0.28
C LEU A 123 -11.75 -9.37 -0.72
N GLY A 124 -10.86 -9.00 0.21
CA GLY A 124 -9.47 -8.69 -0.08
C GLY A 124 -9.27 -7.44 -0.92
N LEU A 125 -10.23 -6.51 -0.95
CA LEU A 125 -10.13 -5.28 -1.72
C LEU A 125 -9.11 -4.32 -1.12
N THR A 126 -8.54 -3.48 -1.96
CA THR A 126 -7.75 -2.33 -1.50
C THR A 126 -8.65 -1.10 -1.35
N PRO A 127 -8.29 -0.13 -0.50
CA PRO A 127 -9.05 1.13 -0.41
C PRO A 127 -9.19 1.86 -1.75
N SER A 128 -8.20 1.75 -2.65
CA SER A 128 -8.28 2.35 -3.99
C SER A 128 -9.30 1.65 -4.87
N GLU A 129 -9.41 0.33 -4.79
CA GLU A 129 -10.44 -0.43 -5.51
C GLU A 129 -11.83 -0.10 -4.97
N ILE A 130 -11.99 -0.03 -3.64
CA ILE A 130 -13.27 0.34 -3.00
C ILE A 130 -13.70 1.76 -3.42
N ALA A 131 -12.75 2.69 -3.53
CA ALA A 131 -13.04 4.05 -3.94
C ALA A 131 -13.56 4.15 -5.40
N GLU A 132 -13.13 3.25 -6.26
CA GLU A 132 -13.49 3.22 -7.69
C GLU A 132 -14.72 2.35 -7.96
N LEU A 133 -15.24 1.59 -6.96
CA LEU A 133 -16.43 0.77 -7.14
C LEU A 133 -17.66 1.62 -7.44
N THR A 134 -18.33 1.29 -8.53
CA THR A 134 -19.63 1.86 -8.90
C THR A 134 -20.76 0.94 -8.45
N VAL A 135 -21.98 1.45 -8.41
CA VAL A 135 -23.17 0.63 -8.12
C VAL A 135 -23.41 -0.43 -9.21
N ASP A 136 -23.02 -0.14 -10.45
CA ASP A 136 -23.13 -1.07 -11.58
C ASP A 136 -22.13 -2.24 -11.50
N ASP A 137 -21.09 -2.12 -10.68
CA ASP A 137 -20.16 -3.21 -10.42
C ASP A 137 -20.72 -4.29 -9.50
N LEU A 138 -21.85 -4.03 -8.83
CA LEU A 138 -22.50 -4.94 -7.91
C LEU A 138 -23.74 -5.61 -8.55
N ASN A 139 -23.81 -6.91 -8.44
CA ASN A 139 -25.02 -7.66 -8.73
C ASN A 139 -25.40 -8.43 -7.47
N LEU A 140 -26.35 -7.89 -6.71
CA LEU A 140 -26.73 -8.48 -5.41
C LEU A 140 -27.57 -9.76 -5.58
N ASP A 141 -28.32 -9.89 -6.66
CA ASP A 141 -29.11 -11.10 -6.94
C ASP A 141 -28.21 -12.31 -7.17
N PHE A 142 -27.13 -12.11 -7.92
CA PHE A 142 -26.10 -13.13 -8.14
C PHE A 142 -25.00 -13.12 -7.08
N GLN A 143 -25.04 -12.19 -6.13
CA GLN A 143 -24.05 -12.04 -5.06
C GLN A 143 -22.62 -11.93 -5.60
N VAL A 144 -22.42 -11.13 -6.65
CA VAL A 144 -21.11 -10.92 -7.26
C VAL A 144 -20.76 -9.44 -7.33
N LEU A 145 -19.46 -9.20 -7.22
CA LEU A 145 -18.85 -7.90 -7.36
C LEU A 145 -17.81 -7.95 -8.47
N THR A 146 -17.91 -7.05 -9.43
CA THR A 146 -16.88 -6.84 -10.46
C THR A 146 -15.87 -5.83 -9.98
N VAL A 147 -14.58 -6.13 -10.07
CA VAL A 147 -13.49 -5.18 -9.78
C VAL A 147 -12.67 -4.98 -11.04
N GLN A 148 -12.60 -3.76 -11.52
CA GLN A 148 -11.76 -3.39 -12.66
C GLN A 148 -10.58 -2.53 -12.20
N LYS A 149 -9.38 -2.88 -12.65
CA LYS A 149 -8.17 -2.10 -12.40
C LYS A 149 -7.30 -2.06 -13.64
N GLY A 150 -7.33 -0.93 -14.33
CA GLY A 150 -6.72 -0.81 -15.65
C GLY A 150 -7.36 -1.81 -16.62
N GLN A 151 -6.55 -2.71 -17.21
CA GLN A 151 -7.03 -3.76 -18.12
C GLN A 151 -7.44 -5.05 -17.43
N THR A 152 -7.25 -5.16 -16.11
CA THR A 152 -7.58 -6.37 -15.36
C THR A 152 -9.00 -6.26 -14.80
N LYS A 153 -9.86 -7.20 -15.18
CA LYS A 153 -11.21 -7.37 -14.65
C LYS A 153 -11.28 -8.69 -13.88
N ARG A 154 -11.87 -8.68 -12.69
CA ARG A 154 -12.12 -9.88 -11.88
C ARG A 154 -13.49 -9.82 -11.25
N VAL A 155 -14.09 -10.96 -11.05
CA VAL A 155 -15.38 -11.12 -10.37
C VAL A 155 -15.13 -11.82 -9.04
N LEU A 156 -15.75 -11.31 -7.99
CA LEU A 156 -15.63 -11.81 -6.62
C LEU A 156 -17.03 -12.17 -6.12
N ASP A 157 -17.14 -13.32 -5.45
CA ASP A 157 -18.36 -13.69 -4.76
C ASP A 157 -18.51 -12.85 -3.48
N ILE A 158 -19.70 -12.29 -3.27
CA ILE A 158 -20.04 -11.50 -2.08
C ILE A 158 -20.62 -12.46 -1.03
N PRO A 159 -20.01 -12.60 0.15
CA PRO A 159 -20.62 -13.34 1.26
C PRO A 159 -21.99 -12.76 1.61
N LYS A 160 -22.98 -13.65 1.87
CA LYS A 160 -24.36 -13.24 2.18
C LYS A 160 -24.46 -12.25 3.33
N GLU A 161 -23.58 -12.41 4.31
CA GLU A 161 -23.53 -11.58 5.50
C GLU A 161 -23.14 -10.13 5.20
N ILE A 162 -22.50 -9.86 4.04
CA ILE A 162 -22.10 -8.50 3.62
C ILE A 162 -23.22 -7.79 2.86
N LEU A 163 -24.15 -8.50 2.24
CA LEU A 163 -25.20 -7.91 1.41
C LEU A 163 -25.95 -6.77 2.09
N PRO A 164 -26.41 -6.86 3.36
CA PRO A 164 -27.14 -5.77 4.02
C PRO A 164 -26.34 -4.46 4.12
N TYR A 165 -25.01 -4.53 4.13
CA TYR A 165 -24.13 -3.36 4.19
C TYR A 165 -23.97 -2.68 2.82
N LEU A 166 -24.33 -3.35 1.74
CA LEU A 166 -24.24 -2.87 0.37
C LEU A 166 -25.59 -2.36 -0.16
N GLU A 167 -26.69 -3.01 0.20
CA GLU A 167 -28.06 -2.69 -0.28
C GLU A 167 -28.43 -1.21 -0.10
N ASN A 168 -28.11 -0.63 1.05
CA ASN A 168 -28.40 0.76 1.37
C ASN A 168 -27.50 1.78 0.65
N ARG A 169 -26.58 1.33 -0.22
CA ARG A 169 -25.58 2.17 -0.91
C ARG A 169 -25.76 2.21 -2.43
N LEU A 170 -26.85 1.67 -2.96
CA LEU A 170 -27.10 1.56 -4.40
C LEU A 170 -27.79 2.81 -5.01
N THR A 171 -27.65 3.99 -4.39
CA THR A 171 -28.38 5.19 -4.80
C THR A 171 -27.54 6.23 -5.53
N GLY A 172 -26.26 5.99 -5.76
CA GLY A 172 -25.33 6.93 -6.39
C GLY A 172 -24.68 6.37 -7.66
N VAL A 173 -23.59 7.01 -8.07
CA VAL A 173 -22.70 6.47 -9.11
C VAL A 173 -21.71 5.50 -8.49
N TYR A 174 -21.12 5.89 -7.35
CA TYR A 174 -20.14 5.08 -6.63
C TYR A 174 -20.77 4.41 -5.41
N LEU A 175 -20.23 3.28 -4.98
CA LEU A 175 -20.65 2.62 -3.74
C LEU A 175 -20.50 3.55 -2.53
N PHE A 176 -19.45 4.38 -2.53
CA PHE A 176 -19.26 5.50 -1.61
C PHE A 176 -19.34 6.79 -2.42
N ASP A 177 -20.57 7.27 -2.63
CA ASP A 177 -20.84 8.39 -3.53
C ASP A 177 -20.78 9.76 -2.83
N LYS A 178 -20.09 10.69 -3.45
CA LYS A 178 -20.06 12.09 -3.06
C LYS A 178 -20.61 12.95 -4.20
N LYS A 179 -21.94 12.95 -4.36
CA LYS A 179 -22.62 13.74 -5.42
C LYS A 179 -22.07 13.40 -6.82
N GLY A 180 -22.00 12.12 -7.15
CA GLY A 180 -21.47 11.62 -8.41
C GLY A 180 -19.93 11.57 -8.52
N GLN A 181 -19.22 11.73 -7.42
CA GLN A 181 -17.76 11.66 -7.36
C GLN A 181 -17.30 10.71 -6.25
N THR A 182 -16.11 10.14 -6.39
CA THR A 182 -15.48 9.36 -5.33
C THR A 182 -14.94 10.26 -4.22
N TYR A 183 -14.87 9.73 -3.00
CA TYR A 183 -14.18 10.36 -1.89
C TYR A 183 -12.66 10.27 -2.03
N SER A 184 -11.94 11.15 -1.34
CA SER A 184 -10.48 11.12 -1.29
C SER A 184 -9.96 9.87 -0.55
N ARG A 185 -8.73 9.43 -0.87
CA ARG A 185 -8.06 8.35 -0.13
C ARG A 185 -8.01 8.60 1.38
N GLN A 186 -7.84 9.87 1.81
CA GLN A 186 -7.80 10.23 3.22
C GLN A 186 -9.15 9.98 3.90
N TRP A 187 -10.26 10.20 3.19
CA TRP A 187 -11.60 9.93 3.72
C TRP A 187 -11.75 8.43 4.06
N PHE A 188 -11.39 7.53 3.15
CA PHE A 188 -11.44 6.08 3.40
C PHE A 188 -10.57 5.68 4.59
N PHE A 189 -9.38 6.25 4.70
CA PHE A 189 -8.50 6.03 5.83
C PHE A 189 -9.15 6.46 7.15
N ASN A 190 -9.72 7.66 7.19
CA ASN A 190 -10.36 8.19 8.39
C ASN A 190 -11.56 7.35 8.80
N ARG A 191 -12.47 7.01 7.86
CA ARG A 191 -13.64 6.17 8.16
C ARG A 191 -13.24 4.81 8.72
N LEU A 192 -12.27 4.15 8.09
CA LEU A 192 -11.76 2.88 8.60
C LEU A 192 -11.17 3.04 10.01
N THR A 193 -10.34 4.05 10.24
CA THR A 193 -9.70 4.28 11.54
C THR A 193 -10.71 4.55 12.65
N GLU A 194 -11.74 5.35 12.39
CA GLU A 194 -12.82 5.62 13.33
C GLU A 194 -13.55 4.33 13.74
N PHE A 195 -13.92 3.52 12.76
CA PHE A 195 -14.60 2.26 13.03
C PHE A 195 -13.74 1.28 13.81
N VAL A 196 -12.51 0.98 13.36
CA VAL A 196 -11.67 -0.01 14.06
C VAL A 196 -11.27 0.45 15.46
N SER A 197 -11.16 1.76 15.67
CA SER A 197 -10.92 2.32 17.02
C SER A 197 -12.14 2.15 17.93
N SER A 198 -13.36 2.33 17.40
CA SER A 198 -14.60 2.17 18.19
C SER A 198 -14.82 0.74 18.69
N ILE A 199 -14.29 -0.25 17.96
CA ILE A 199 -14.34 -1.67 18.36
C ILE A 199 -13.07 -2.14 19.11
N GLY A 200 -12.22 -1.20 19.55
CA GLY A 200 -11.01 -1.50 20.32
C GLY A 200 -9.86 -2.12 19.50
N ARG A 201 -9.90 -2.01 18.16
CA ARG A 201 -8.91 -2.59 17.24
C ARG A 201 -8.15 -1.53 16.43
N SER A 202 -7.65 -0.52 17.11
CA SER A 202 -6.88 0.58 16.49
C SER A 202 -5.61 0.11 15.74
N ASP A 203 -5.17 -1.13 15.99
CA ASP A 203 -4.08 -1.79 15.27
C ASP A 203 -4.50 -2.32 13.88
N TRP A 204 -5.81 -2.41 13.58
CA TRP A 204 -6.32 -2.91 12.31
C TRP A 204 -6.29 -1.84 11.23
N THR A 205 -5.27 -1.90 10.40
CA THR A 205 -5.15 -1.09 9.19
C THR A 205 -5.74 -1.81 7.98
N ALA A 206 -6.00 -1.09 6.89
CA ALA A 206 -6.41 -1.69 5.63
C ALA A 206 -5.43 -2.79 5.16
N GLN A 207 -4.12 -2.58 5.36
CA GLN A 207 -3.11 -3.58 5.03
C GLN A 207 -3.24 -4.82 5.91
N LYS A 208 -3.46 -4.66 7.21
CA LYS A 208 -3.60 -5.77 8.16
C LYS A 208 -4.88 -6.56 7.89
N LEU A 209 -6.01 -5.89 7.66
CA LEU A 209 -7.27 -6.56 7.29
C LEU A 209 -7.12 -7.37 5.99
N ARG A 210 -6.48 -6.81 4.97
CA ARG A 210 -6.22 -7.53 3.72
C ARG A 210 -5.25 -8.71 3.93
N GLU A 211 -4.29 -8.57 4.83
CA GLU A 211 -3.41 -9.67 5.24
C GLU A 211 -4.21 -10.80 5.89
N GLN A 212 -5.17 -10.49 6.75
CA GLN A 212 -6.05 -11.48 7.36
C GLN A 212 -6.91 -12.22 6.33
N TYR A 213 -7.42 -11.50 5.32
CA TYR A 213 -8.09 -12.15 4.19
C TYR A 213 -7.19 -13.17 3.49
N ILE A 214 -5.96 -12.78 3.15
CA ILE A 214 -5.00 -13.66 2.47
C ILE A 214 -4.70 -14.91 3.31
N LEU A 215 -4.40 -14.72 4.60
CA LEU A 215 -4.11 -15.82 5.52
C LEU A 215 -5.32 -16.76 5.69
N GLY A 216 -6.53 -16.20 5.79
CA GLY A 216 -7.76 -16.97 5.85
C GLY A 216 -7.98 -17.84 4.61
N GLN A 217 -7.73 -17.28 3.42
CA GLN A 217 -7.86 -18.01 2.16
C GLN A 217 -6.79 -19.13 2.01
N ILE A 218 -5.57 -18.89 2.47
CA ILE A 218 -4.51 -19.91 2.50
C ILE A 218 -4.90 -21.03 3.47
N LYS A 219 -5.41 -20.70 4.66
CA LYS A 219 -5.89 -21.67 5.66
C LYS A 219 -7.03 -22.52 5.11
N GLN A 220 -7.87 -21.97 4.23
CA GLN A 220 -8.94 -22.69 3.52
C GLN A 220 -8.43 -23.53 2.35
N GLY A 221 -7.12 -23.57 2.09
CA GLY A 221 -6.50 -24.42 1.06
C GLY A 221 -6.39 -23.77 -0.32
N LYS A 222 -6.65 -22.48 -0.49
CA LYS A 222 -6.43 -21.80 -1.77
C LYS A 222 -4.96 -21.72 -2.11
N SER A 223 -4.62 -22.04 -3.36
CA SER A 223 -3.26 -21.91 -3.88
C SER A 223 -2.88 -20.43 -4.06
N LEU A 224 -1.57 -20.14 -4.08
CA LEU A 224 -1.10 -18.77 -4.32
C LEU A 224 -1.52 -18.25 -5.71
N ASP A 225 -1.59 -19.12 -6.73
CA ASP A 225 -2.02 -18.74 -8.08
C ASP A 225 -3.50 -18.37 -8.14
N GLN A 226 -4.34 -19.06 -7.39
CA GLN A 226 -5.74 -18.69 -7.22
C GLN A 226 -5.86 -17.33 -6.53
N LEU A 227 -5.07 -17.09 -5.49
CA LEU A 227 -5.06 -15.80 -4.78
C LEU A 227 -4.50 -14.66 -5.64
N VAL A 228 -3.48 -14.90 -6.47
CA VAL A 228 -2.96 -13.92 -7.44
C VAL A 228 -4.09 -13.44 -8.36
N LYS A 229 -4.87 -14.37 -8.92
CA LYS A 229 -6.04 -14.05 -9.79
C LYS A 229 -7.10 -13.31 -9.00
N GLN A 230 -7.48 -13.80 -7.82
CA GLN A 230 -8.54 -13.24 -6.98
C GLN A 230 -8.21 -11.84 -6.46
N LEU A 231 -6.94 -11.56 -6.18
CA LEU A 231 -6.46 -10.26 -5.71
C LEU A 231 -6.03 -9.31 -6.84
N GLY A 232 -6.05 -9.77 -8.09
CA GLY A 232 -5.60 -8.98 -9.25
C GLY A 232 -4.12 -8.61 -9.17
N LEU A 233 -3.28 -9.52 -8.68
CA LEU A 233 -1.83 -9.31 -8.55
C LEU A 233 -1.11 -9.70 -9.84
N LYS A 234 0.02 -9.04 -10.11
CA LYS A 234 0.86 -9.37 -11.29
C LYS A 234 1.70 -10.64 -11.10
N SER A 235 1.99 -11.02 -9.86
CA SER A 235 2.78 -12.22 -9.53
C SER A 235 2.54 -12.69 -8.11
N SER A 236 2.90 -13.95 -7.81
CA SER A 236 2.82 -14.54 -6.48
C SER A 236 3.90 -14.06 -5.50
N MET A 237 4.94 -13.36 -5.99
CA MET A 237 6.10 -12.94 -5.17
C MET A 237 5.69 -12.16 -3.90
N SER A 238 4.65 -11.34 -3.99
CA SER A 238 4.14 -10.58 -2.83
C SER A 238 3.40 -11.45 -1.79
N LEU A 239 3.01 -12.67 -2.17
CA LEU A 239 2.28 -13.63 -1.34
C LEU A 239 3.22 -14.68 -0.69
N GLU A 240 4.45 -14.84 -1.19
CA GLU A 240 5.38 -15.86 -0.69
C GLU A 240 5.72 -15.71 0.80
N LYS A 241 5.65 -14.51 1.33
CA LYS A 241 5.86 -14.24 2.75
C LYS A 241 4.78 -14.85 3.67
N TYR A 242 3.71 -15.40 3.11
CA TYR A 242 2.59 -16.01 3.86
C TYR A 242 2.62 -17.55 3.81
N LYS A 243 3.62 -18.14 3.17
CA LYS A 243 3.85 -19.59 3.15
C LYS A 243 4.31 -20.15 4.49
#